data_9d99e45ad9e31ffde327e28417e4221e
#
_entry.id   9d99e45ad9e31ffde327e28417e4221e
#
_cell.length_a   1.000
_cell.length_b   1.000
_cell.length_c   1.000
_cell.angle_alpha   90.00
_cell.angle_beta   90.00
_cell.angle_gamma   90.00
#
_symmetry.space_group_name_H-M   'P 1'
#
loop_
_entity.id
_entity.type
_entity.pdbx_description
1 polymer ?
#
loop_
_entity_poly.entity_id
_entity_poly.type
_entity_poly.pdbx_seq_one_letter_code
_entity_poly.pdbx_strand_id
1 'polypeptide(L)'
;MDEVEKVNRELMGDEAYEKREARVRLQENQFARLAHARDLDSQGHLKEAVYMYEQLVHEGIEHAQAYLRLAVIYRKQKQYDDEIRVIEKALKVWTEFDYGDLTNRGEPIIAKYTARREKAKALRAKASGGGGK
;
A
#
# COMPACT_ATOMS: atom_id res chain seq x y z
N MET A 1 15.35 -27.60 12.41
CA MET A 1 15.67 -27.05 11.07
C MET A 1 15.61 -28.20 10.06
N ASP A 2 14.79 -28.06 9.04
CA ASP A 2 14.73 -29.10 8.01
C ASP A 2 15.91 -28.96 7.02
N GLU A 3 16.03 -29.93 6.12
CA GLU A 3 17.12 -29.95 5.15
C GLU A 3 17.08 -28.77 4.19
N VAL A 4 15.88 -28.32 3.79
CA VAL A 4 15.73 -27.18 2.88
C VAL A 4 16.21 -25.89 3.56
N GLU A 5 15.82 -25.67 4.79
CA GLU A 5 16.28 -24.51 5.57
C GLU A 5 17.80 -24.52 5.74
N LYS A 6 18.35 -25.68 6.07
CA LYS A 6 19.79 -25.85 6.25
C LYS A 6 20.56 -25.52 4.98
N VAL A 7 20.13 -26.03 3.84
CA VAL A 7 20.76 -25.78 2.55
C VAL A 7 20.65 -24.30 2.18
N ASN A 8 19.48 -23.71 2.34
CA ASN A 8 19.28 -22.27 2.04
C ASN A 8 20.16 -21.39 2.91
N ARG A 9 20.29 -21.71 4.20
CA ARG A 9 21.12 -20.97 5.12
C ARG A 9 22.59 -21.07 4.74
N GLU A 10 23.03 -22.25 4.33
CA GLU A 10 24.41 -22.46 3.89
C GLU A 10 24.72 -21.71 2.60
N LEU A 11 23.80 -21.70 1.63
CA LEU A 11 23.98 -21.05 0.34
C LEU A 11 23.92 -19.53 0.43
N MET A 12 23.04 -18.99 1.24
CA MET A 12 22.81 -17.55 1.36
C MET A 12 23.72 -16.87 2.39
N GLY A 13 24.17 -17.61 3.38
CA GLY A 13 24.77 -17.05 4.59
C GLY A 13 23.71 -16.72 5.63
N ASP A 14 24.07 -16.78 6.90
CA ASP A 14 23.15 -16.65 8.02
C ASP A 14 22.43 -15.31 8.04
N GLU A 15 23.16 -14.22 7.83
CA GLU A 15 22.56 -12.87 7.87
C GLU A 15 21.52 -12.67 6.77
N ALA A 16 21.85 -13.04 5.54
CA ALA A 16 20.92 -12.92 4.41
C ALA A 16 19.69 -13.82 4.60
N TYR A 17 19.89 -15.03 5.11
CA TYR A 17 18.81 -15.95 5.41
C TYR A 17 17.85 -15.37 6.45
N GLU A 18 18.38 -14.84 7.55
CA GLU A 18 17.56 -14.26 8.62
C GLU A 18 16.78 -13.05 8.13
N LYS A 19 17.40 -12.19 7.32
CA LYS A 19 16.71 -11.05 6.71
C LYS A 19 15.56 -11.49 5.82
N ARG A 20 15.78 -12.52 5.01
CA ARG A 20 14.74 -13.08 4.15
C ARG A 20 13.57 -13.63 4.96
N GLU A 21 13.86 -14.40 6.00
CA GLU A 21 12.84 -14.99 6.85
C GLU A 21 12.03 -13.92 7.57
N ALA A 22 12.69 -12.88 8.06
CA ALA A 22 12.01 -11.74 8.71
C ALA A 22 11.08 -11.02 7.73
N ARG A 23 11.52 -10.84 6.48
CA ARG A 23 10.70 -10.21 5.43
C ARG A 23 9.48 -11.06 5.10
N VAL A 24 9.65 -12.37 4.96
CA VAL A 24 8.53 -13.29 4.68
C VAL A 24 7.51 -13.24 5.82
N ARG A 25 7.96 -13.29 7.06
CA ARG A 25 7.07 -13.20 8.22
C ARG A 25 6.31 -11.89 8.26
N LEU A 26 6.98 -10.78 7.95
CA LEU A 26 6.33 -9.47 7.88
C LEU A 26 5.25 -9.44 6.79
N GLN A 27 5.55 -9.95 5.60
CA GLN A 27 4.60 -9.99 4.49
C GLN A 27 3.38 -10.84 4.82
N GLU A 28 3.58 -12.01 5.43
CA GLU A 28 2.48 -12.88 5.86
C GLU A 28 1.59 -12.17 6.89
N ASN A 29 2.20 -11.48 7.83
CA ASN A 29 1.48 -10.69 8.84
C ASN A 29 0.68 -9.56 8.19
N GLN A 30 1.29 -8.83 7.24
CA GLN A 30 0.63 -7.74 6.53
C GLN A 30 -0.55 -8.25 5.69
N PHE A 31 -0.40 -9.39 5.02
CA PHE A 31 -1.48 -9.97 4.21
C PHE A 31 -2.66 -10.42 5.08
N ALA A 32 -2.38 -10.99 6.25
CA ALA A 32 -3.43 -11.38 7.20
C ALA A 32 -4.19 -10.15 7.70
N ARG A 33 -3.48 -9.07 8.02
CA ARG A 33 -4.10 -7.81 8.46
C ARG A 33 -4.89 -7.15 7.33
N LEU A 34 -4.38 -7.22 6.09
CA LEU A 34 -5.09 -6.71 4.92
C LEU A 34 -6.42 -7.44 4.72
N ALA A 35 -6.40 -8.76 4.82
CA ALA A 35 -7.63 -9.56 4.71
C ALA A 35 -8.65 -9.15 5.78
N HIS A 36 -8.19 -8.95 7.02
CA HIS A 36 -9.06 -8.50 8.12
C HIS A 36 -9.62 -7.08 7.84
N ALA A 37 -8.77 -6.17 7.37
CA ALA A 37 -9.21 -4.81 7.02
C ALA A 37 -10.28 -4.84 5.92
N ARG A 38 -10.11 -5.72 4.93
CA ARG A 38 -11.08 -5.87 3.83
C ARG A 38 -12.41 -6.42 4.33
N ASP A 39 -12.37 -7.36 5.28
CA ASP A 39 -13.60 -7.87 5.89
C ASP A 39 -14.34 -6.77 6.65
N LEU A 40 -13.63 -5.97 7.44
CA LEU A 40 -14.21 -4.85 8.16
C LEU A 40 -14.81 -3.82 7.19
N ASP A 41 -14.09 -3.52 6.11
CA ASP A 41 -14.54 -2.61 5.05
C ASP A 41 -15.83 -3.13 4.41
N SER A 42 -15.89 -4.40 4.03
CA SER A 42 -17.07 -5.00 3.40
C SER A 42 -18.26 -5.06 4.33
N GLN A 43 -18.04 -5.14 5.63
CA GLN A 43 -19.09 -5.14 6.65
C GLN A 43 -19.55 -3.75 7.05
N GLY A 44 -18.94 -2.70 6.50
CA GLY A 44 -19.29 -1.33 6.82
C GLY A 44 -18.62 -0.75 8.07
N HIS A 45 -17.69 -1.48 8.67
CA HIS A 45 -16.91 -1.01 9.82
C HIS A 45 -15.76 -0.11 9.35
N LEU A 46 -16.10 1.05 8.78
CA LEU A 46 -15.14 1.90 8.07
C LEU A 46 -14.06 2.49 8.99
N LYS A 47 -14.39 2.90 10.19
CA LYS A 47 -13.39 3.45 11.12
C LYS A 47 -12.28 2.46 11.40
N GLU A 48 -12.67 1.22 11.69
CA GLU A 48 -11.73 0.16 12.01
C GLU A 48 -10.93 -0.24 10.77
N ALA A 49 -11.59 -0.34 9.61
CA ALA A 49 -10.94 -0.63 8.36
C ALA A 49 -9.90 0.45 8.00
N VAL A 50 -10.26 1.72 8.10
CA VAL A 50 -9.35 2.85 7.83
C VAL A 50 -8.13 2.78 8.75
N TYR A 51 -8.34 2.53 10.03
CA TYR A 51 -7.24 2.39 10.99
C TYR A 51 -6.25 1.31 10.54
N MET A 52 -6.75 0.14 10.16
CA MET A 52 -5.91 -0.97 9.72
C MET A 52 -5.22 -0.69 8.38
N TYR A 53 -5.94 -0.13 7.41
CA TYR A 53 -5.34 0.27 6.15
C TYR A 53 -4.23 1.31 6.35
N GLU A 54 -4.46 2.29 7.22
CA GLU A 54 -3.46 3.33 7.51
C GLU A 54 -2.18 2.74 8.10
N GLN A 55 -2.30 1.76 9.00
CA GLN A 55 -1.12 1.09 9.53
C GLN A 55 -0.33 0.38 8.44
N LEU A 56 -1.03 -0.32 7.53
CA LEU A 56 -0.38 -1.02 6.43
C LEU A 56 0.29 -0.05 5.45
N VAL A 57 -0.37 1.06 5.16
CA VAL A 57 0.18 2.13 4.31
C VAL A 57 1.43 2.73 4.96
N HIS A 58 1.37 3.00 6.25
CA HIS A 58 2.52 3.53 6.99
C HIS A 58 3.73 2.59 6.91
N GLU A 59 3.48 1.28 6.99
CA GLU A 59 4.52 0.26 6.87
C GLU A 59 5.05 0.09 5.44
N GLY A 60 4.37 0.69 4.46
CA GLY A 60 4.76 0.57 3.05
C GLY A 60 4.45 -0.79 2.45
N ILE A 61 3.29 -1.35 2.77
CA ILE A 61 2.89 -2.66 2.25
C ILE A 61 3.00 -2.71 0.72
N GLU A 62 3.54 -3.80 0.20
CA GLU A 62 3.69 -4.01 -1.24
C GLU A 62 2.45 -4.67 -1.84
N HIS A 63 1.29 -4.09 -1.58
CA HIS A 63 0.00 -4.56 -2.10
C HIS A 63 -0.89 -3.36 -2.44
N ALA A 64 -1.29 -3.28 -3.70
CA ALA A 64 -2.01 -2.12 -4.22
C ALA A 64 -3.35 -1.85 -3.53
N GLN A 65 -4.06 -2.90 -3.09
CA GLN A 65 -5.40 -2.74 -2.55
C GLN A 65 -5.47 -1.91 -1.27
N ALA A 66 -4.45 -1.97 -0.41
CA ALA A 66 -4.44 -1.17 0.81
C ALA A 66 -4.53 0.33 0.48
N TYR A 67 -3.71 0.77 -0.47
CA TYR A 67 -3.69 2.17 -0.90
C TYR A 67 -4.96 2.56 -1.64
N LEU A 68 -5.39 1.72 -2.57
CA LEU A 68 -6.55 2.03 -3.42
C LEU A 68 -7.84 2.10 -2.60
N ARG A 69 -8.09 1.14 -1.72
CA ARG A 69 -9.29 1.16 -0.89
C ARG A 69 -9.32 2.37 0.03
N LEU A 70 -8.20 2.66 0.66
CA LEU A 70 -8.11 3.82 1.54
C LEU A 70 -8.33 5.12 0.77
N ALA A 71 -7.74 5.24 -0.42
CA ALA A 71 -7.93 6.41 -1.28
C ALA A 71 -9.40 6.56 -1.70
N VAL A 72 -10.07 5.47 -2.05
CA VAL A 72 -11.51 5.49 -2.40
C VAL A 72 -12.35 5.96 -1.23
N ILE A 73 -12.08 5.44 -0.03
CA ILE A 73 -12.81 5.83 1.18
C ILE A 73 -12.65 7.33 1.45
N TYR A 74 -11.42 7.84 1.40
CA TYR A 74 -11.15 9.25 1.63
C TYR A 74 -11.82 10.15 0.59
N ARG A 75 -11.81 9.75 -0.69
CA ARG A 75 -12.49 10.55 -1.73
C ARG A 75 -13.99 10.65 -1.46
N LYS A 76 -14.63 9.55 -1.08
CA LYS A 76 -16.06 9.56 -0.74
C LYS A 76 -16.37 10.49 0.43
N GLN A 77 -15.44 10.61 1.37
CA GLN A 77 -15.56 11.49 2.52
C GLN A 77 -15.10 12.92 2.23
N LYS A 78 -14.68 13.19 1.00
CA LYS A 78 -14.13 14.48 0.57
C LYS A 78 -12.88 14.88 1.34
N GLN A 79 -12.13 13.90 1.83
CA GLN A 79 -10.85 14.09 2.51
C GLN A 79 -9.72 13.97 1.49
N TYR A 80 -9.62 14.96 0.61
CA TYR A 80 -8.72 14.92 -0.53
C TYR A 80 -7.25 14.98 -0.14
N ASP A 81 -6.92 15.71 0.92
CA ASP A 81 -5.54 15.76 1.43
C ASP A 81 -5.06 14.38 1.87
N ASP A 82 -5.91 13.65 2.57
CA ASP A 82 -5.61 12.28 2.99
C ASP A 82 -5.49 11.34 1.79
N GLU A 83 -6.38 11.48 0.83
CA GLU A 83 -6.31 10.70 -0.42
C GLU A 83 -4.99 10.94 -1.14
N ILE A 84 -4.58 12.20 -1.29
CA ILE A 84 -3.33 12.57 -1.96
C ILE A 84 -2.13 11.98 -1.21
N ARG A 85 -2.11 12.10 0.10
CA ARG A 85 -1.03 11.56 0.94
C ARG A 85 -0.87 10.05 0.73
N VAL A 86 -1.99 9.32 0.75
CA VAL A 86 -1.98 7.86 0.56
C VAL A 86 -1.46 7.49 -0.82
N ILE A 87 -1.92 8.21 -1.85
CA ILE A 87 -1.49 7.95 -3.22
C ILE A 87 0.01 8.26 -3.40
N GLU A 88 0.49 9.35 -2.80
CA GLU A 88 1.91 9.71 -2.86
C GLU A 88 2.77 8.64 -2.17
N LYS A 89 2.31 8.08 -1.06
CA LYS A 89 2.98 6.94 -0.42
C LYS A 89 3.02 5.73 -1.34
N ALA A 90 1.90 5.42 -2.01
CA ALA A 90 1.83 4.31 -2.97
C ALA A 90 2.82 4.51 -4.12
N LEU A 91 2.88 5.73 -4.68
CA LEU A 91 3.82 6.06 -5.74
C LEU A 91 5.27 5.88 -5.30
N LYS A 92 5.59 6.29 -4.08
CA LYS A 92 6.92 6.10 -3.52
C LYS A 92 7.27 4.63 -3.39
N VAL A 93 6.37 3.82 -2.85
CA VAL A 93 6.59 2.38 -2.67
C VAL A 93 6.82 1.70 -4.02
N TRP A 94 5.96 1.97 -5.02
CA TRP A 94 6.06 1.35 -6.33
C TRP A 94 7.26 1.84 -7.12
N THR A 95 7.67 3.09 -6.94
CA THR A 95 8.86 3.64 -7.59
C THR A 95 10.15 3.02 -7.03
N GLU A 96 10.19 2.81 -5.71
CA GLU A 96 11.33 2.21 -5.02
C GLU A 96 11.40 0.70 -5.15
N PHE A 97 10.32 0.05 -5.59
CA PHE A 97 10.26 -1.39 -5.73
C PHE A 97 11.12 -1.83 -6.91
N ASP A 98 12.03 -2.78 -6.65
CA ASP A 98 12.90 -3.32 -7.69
C ASP A 98 12.24 -4.53 -8.36
N TYR A 99 11.84 -4.34 -9.60
CA TYR A 99 11.25 -5.40 -10.42
C TYR A 99 12.28 -6.18 -11.24
N GLY A 100 13.58 -5.82 -11.14
CA GLY A 100 14.63 -6.42 -11.95
C GLY A 100 14.37 -6.25 -13.44
N ASP A 101 14.55 -7.33 -14.21
CA ASP A 101 14.31 -7.31 -15.66
C ASP A 101 12.82 -7.18 -16.04
N LEU A 102 11.93 -7.20 -15.03
CA LEU A 102 10.49 -7.06 -15.23
C LEU A 102 10.04 -5.62 -14.95
N THR A 103 10.83 -4.66 -15.41
CA THR A 103 10.73 -3.24 -15.06
C THR A 103 9.41 -2.58 -15.39
N ASN A 104 8.69 -3.07 -16.38
CA ASN A 104 7.44 -2.44 -16.81
C ASN A 104 6.22 -2.83 -15.98
N ARG A 105 6.37 -3.74 -15.01
CA ARG A 105 5.23 -4.20 -14.19
C ARG A 105 4.63 -3.11 -13.32
N GLY A 106 5.46 -2.18 -12.86
CA GLY A 106 5.00 -1.08 -12.02
C GLY A 106 4.39 0.09 -12.78
N GLU A 107 4.67 0.22 -14.08
CA GLU A 107 4.23 1.38 -14.86
C GLU A 107 2.72 1.57 -14.92
N PRO A 108 1.90 0.53 -15.16
CA PRO A 108 0.44 0.71 -15.17
C PRO A 108 -0.10 1.14 -13.81
N ILE A 109 0.48 0.63 -12.73
CA ILE A 109 0.10 1.00 -11.37
C ILE A 109 0.48 2.44 -11.09
N ILE A 110 1.71 2.84 -11.45
CA ILE A 110 2.20 4.20 -11.29
C ILE A 110 1.32 5.18 -12.07
N ALA A 111 1.01 4.86 -13.32
CA ALA A 111 0.14 5.70 -14.16
C ALA A 111 -1.25 5.86 -13.54
N LYS A 112 -1.82 4.78 -13.03
CA LYS A 112 -3.14 4.79 -12.39
C LYS A 112 -3.16 5.67 -11.15
N TYR A 113 -2.15 5.54 -10.29
CA TYR A 113 -2.07 6.35 -9.09
C TYR A 113 -1.78 7.82 -9.41
N THR A 114 -0.94 8.10 -10.39
CA THR A 114 -0.66 9.47 -10.83
C THR A 114 -1.93 10.15 -11.32
N ALA A 115 -2.71 9.48 -12.17
CA ALA A 115 -3.98 10.01 -12.66
C ALA A 115 -4.95 10.26 -11.50
N ARG A 116 -5.01 9.33 -10.55
CA ARG A 116 -5.88 9.48 -9.39
C ARG A 116 -5.46 10.65 -8.50
N ARG A 117 -4.15 10.87 -8.32
CA ARG A 117 -3.61 12.01 -7.57
C ARG A 117 -4.01 13.32 -8.22
N GLU A 118 -3.86 13.42 -9.53
CA GLU A 118 -4.20 14.65 -10.27
C GLU A 118 -5.70 14.94 -10.16
N LYS A 119 -6.55 13.92 -10.23
CA LYS A 119 -7.99 14.09 -10.03
C LYS A 119 -8.31 14.55 -8.61
N ALA A 120 -7.66 13.99 -7.61
CA ALA A 120 -7.86 14.38 -6.21
C ALA A 120 -7.46 15.84 -5.99
N LYS A 121 -6.34 16.27 -6.58
CA LYS A 121 -5.89 17.66 -6.52
C LYS A 121 -6.90 18.61 -7.17
N ALA A 122 -7.46 18.21 -8.32
CA ALA A 122 -8.49 19.01 -9.01
C ALA A 122 -9.75 19.12 -8.16
N LEU A 123 -10.19 18.02 -7.55
CA LEU A 123 -11.36 18.01 -6.67
C LEU A 123 -11.13 18.88 -5.42
N ARG A 124 -9.93 18.81 -4.86
CA ARG A 124 -9.55 19.64 -3.71
C ARG A 124 -9.59 21.12 -4.06
N ALA A 125 -9.02 21.48 -5.20
CA ALA A 125 -9.01 22.87 -5.68
C ALA A 125 -10.43 23.38 -5.91
N LYS A 126 -11.27 22.56 -6.53
CA LYS A 126 -12.68 22.90 -6.78
C LYS A 126 -13.45 23.12 -5.48
N ALA A 127 -13.24 22.25 -4.51
CA ALA A 127 -13.90 22.35 -3.19
C ALA A 127 -13.50 23.65 -2.47
N SER A 128 -12.18 23.98 -2.48
CA SER A 128 -11.67 25.21 -1.87
C SER A 128 -12.12 26.46 -2.62
N GLY A 129 -12.05 26.44 -3.96
CA GLY A 129 -12.48 27.57 -4.78
C GLY A 129 -13.99 27.80 -4.74
N GLY A 130 -14.77 26.71 -4.72
CA GLY A 130 -16.22 26.79 -4.62
C GLY A 130 -16.69 27.39 -3.30
N GLY A 131 -15.96 27.15 -2.22
CA GLY A 131 -16.28 27.70 -0.91
C GLY A 131 -16.06 29.20 -0.81
N GLY A 132 -15.27 29.78 -1.71
CA GLY A 132 -14.96 31.22 -1.74
C GLY A 132 -16.04 32.09 -2.34
N LYS A 133 -17.09 31.49 -2.80
CA LYS A 133 -18.18 32.27 -3.39
C LYS A 133 -19.28 32.55 -2.35
#